data_1e79962dc09ee2a7e985135bc1280449
#
_entry.id   1e79962dc09ee2a7e985135bc1280449
#
_cell.length_a   1.000
_cell.length_b   1.000
_cell.length_c   1.000
_cell.angle_alpha   90.00
_cell.angle_beta   90.00
_cell.angle_gamma   90.00
#
_symmetry.space_group_name_H-M   'P 1'
#
loop_
_entity.id
_entity.type
_entity.pdbx_description
1 polymer ?
#
loop_
_entity_poly.entity_id
_entity_poly.type
_entity_poly.pdbx_seq_one_letter_code
_entity_poly.pdbx_strand_id
1 'polypeptide(L)'
;MVTRRTRRRVQRRHQFTPRLGRTARALGAVLGVLLAAVVVWAGFAWARLTADLPSIQILPTLLDRQTGQMLQPTRLFDRTGQHLLYTFENPGIPRRFLPVDPALSGHFEPLLVQYMVELYDPTFWQHPGFDWRSLTDPQPRTLAERLVSDLLLEQEPPSLQRALRMRLLAAQVVSRYGRGQVLEWALNSTSYGHLTYGADSAARLYLGKPATDLSLAETALLLAVSQAPALNPLDAPAAALENQQQVLALLHDRGLIPEADYAAAAAEALDLQPALEPANPVAVAFSNLVINQLGAQFGSQRVERGGLTVITSLDYETQLQLQCALQTQLARLQGQLEPESLPDGRSCDMARLLPTLSAGQLADADLAFSAALLDPANGQVLALLGDTTLDEEQSFLTGHQPGSLLTPFVGVAAFARGFAPASLMWDIPPAGADQESPAANPDGRYHGPVRLRVALANDYVVPLINLADQIGVLGIWRTAESLGLSGLSTAAPDADLLTSGGSLTVLQAAQGYSSFATLGLLNGRRAAVDEPLQPVLILLVQDSSGRVLLDQQVGESQPVLSQPLAYLITHVLSDESA
;
A
#
# COMPACT_ATOMS: atom_id res chain seq x y z
N MET A 1 -104.75 43.62 -47.96
CA MET A 1 -103.69 44.46 -47.41
C MET A 1 -102.77 43.57 -46.56
N VAL A 2 -101.55 43.48 -46.98
CA VAL A 2 -100.58 42.48 -46.55
C VAL A 2 -99.73 43.04 -45.42
N THR A 3 -99.59 42.32 -44.30
CA THR A 3 -98.56 42.62 -43.25
C THR A 3 -97.58 41.47 -43.12
N ARG A 4 -96.34 41.75 -43.52
CA ARG A 4 -95.22 40.84 -43.41
C ARG A 4 -94.76 40.76 -41.95
N ARG A 5 -94.75 39.57 -41.37
CA ARG A 5 -94.06 39.25 -40.12
C ARG A 5 -92.65 38.75 -40.47
N THR A 6 -91.67 39.50 -40.09
CA THR A 6 -90.25 39.09 -40.12
C THR A 6 -89.89 38.25 -38.91
N ARG A 7 -89.55 37.00 -39.14
CA ARG A 7 -88.98 36.11 -38.10
C ARG A 7 -87.50 36.44 -37.93
N ARG A 8 -87.13 36.99 -36.79
CA ARG A 8 -85.69 37.04 -36.34
C ARG A 8 -85.28 35.67 -35.92
N ARG A 9 -84.33 35.03 -36.67
CA ARG A 9 -83.57 33.88 -36.21
C ARG A 9 -82.50 34.39 -35.27
N VAL A 10 -82.55 33.99 -33.94
CA VAL A 10 -81.50 34.19 -32.96
C VAL A 10 -80.42 33.10 -33.22
N GLN A 11 -79.31 33.48 -33.82
CA GLN A 11 -78.15 32.66 -33.90
C GLN A 11 -77.51 32.62 -32.50
N ARG A 12 -77.64 31.51 -31.73
CA ARG A 12 -76.82 31.23 -30.59
C ARG A 12 -75.38 30.95 -31.05
N ARG A 13 -74.52 31.96 -30.98
CA ARG A 13 -73.07 31.76 -31.02
C ARG A 13 -72.68 31.02 -29.78
N HIS A 14 -72.27 29.75 -29.89
CA HIS A 14 -71.50 29.07 -28.85
C HIS A 14 -70.18 29.84 -28.64
N GLN A 15 -70.09 30.58 -27.56
CA GLN A 15 -68.84 31.15 -27.09
C GLN A 15 -68.03 29.97 -26.50
N PHE A 16 -67.16 29.37 -27.34
CA PHE A 16 -66.07 28.54 -26.83
C PHE A 16 -65.22 29.42 -25.92
N THR A 17 -65.22 29.09 -24.61
CA THR A 17 -64.53 29.85 -23.58
C THR A 17 -63.03 29.86 -23.85
N PRO A 18 -62.39 31.06 -23.93
CA PRO A 18 -60.93 31.16 -24.19
C PRO A 18 -60.05 30.67 -23.04
N ARG A 19 -60.66 30.07 -22.01
CA ARG A 19 -59.97 29.53 -20.83
C ARG A 19 -59.25 28.22 -21.13
N LEU A 20 -59.80 27.29 -21.94
CA LEU A 20 -59.13 26.03 -22.30
C LEU A 20 -57.85 26.25 -23.15
N GLY A 21 -57.85 27.26 -24.00
CA GLY A 21 -56.67 27.58 -24.82
C GLY A 21 -55.51 28.21 -24.01
N ARG A 22 -55.84 28.93 -22.94
CA ARG A 22 -54.81 29.52 -22.05
C ARG A 22 -54.19 28.48 -21.11
N THR A 23 -54.99 27.56 -20.57
CA THR A 23 -54.50 26.46 -19.73
C THR A 23 -53.65 25.48 -20.52
N ALA A 24 -54.06 25.11 -21.77
CA ALA A 24 -53.26 24.25 -22.63
C ALA A 24 -51.91 24.88 -23.03
N ARG A 25 -51.89 26.21 -23.31
CA ARG A 25 -50.63 26.93 -23.57
C ARG A 25 -49.75 27.05 -22.35
N ALA A 26 -50.32 27.28 -21.16
CA ALA A 26 -49.57 27.31 -19.91
C ALA A 26 -49.00 25.93 -19.57
N LEU A 27 -49.75 24.83 -19.75
CA LEU A 27 -49.27 23.47 -19.56
C LEU A 27 -48.14 23.11 -20.54
N GLY A 28 -48.30 23.51 -21.84
CA GLY A 28 -47.26 23.35 -22.86
C GLY A 28 -45.98 24.13 -22.55
N ALA A 29 -46.09 25.36 -22.02
CA ALA A 29 -44.95 26.15 -21.59
C ALA A 29 -44.25 25.53 -20.37
N VAL A 30 -44.97 25.03 -19.35
CA VAL A 30 -44.44 24.33 -18.20
C VAL A 30 -43.73 23.03 -18.63
N LEU A 31 -44.36 22.25 -19.53
CA LEU A 31 -43.75 21.03 -20.06
C LEU A 31 -42.46 21.35 -20.85
N GLY A 32 -42.46 22.42 -21.65
CA GLY A 32 -41.27 22.89 -22.38
C GLY A 32 -40.14 23.33 -21.47
N VAL A 33 -40.45 24.05 -20.37
CA VAL A 33 -39.46 24.43 -19.36
C VAL A 33 -38.90 23.20 -18.61
N LEU A 34 -39.76 22.23 -18.25
CA LEU A 34 -39.33 20.98 -17.62
C LEU A 34 -38.44 20.17 -18.56
N LEU A 35 -38.80 20.07 -19.84
CA LEU A 35 -37.99 19.36 -20.83
C LEU A 35 -36.65 20.06 -21.05
N ALA A 36 -36.61 21.39 -21.13
CA ALA A 36 -35.38 22.18 -21.21
C ALA A 36 -34.52 21.99 -19.96
N ALA A 37 -35.13 21.99 -18.77
CA ALA A 37 -34.41 21.72 -17.51
C ALA A 37 -33.82 20.30 -17.47
N VAL A 38 -34.57 19.30 -17.96
CA VAL A 38 -34.08 17.91 -18.08
C VAL A 38 -32.91 17.83 -19.06
N VAL A 39 -32.99 18.51 -20.22
CA VAL A 39 -31.88 18.52 -21.20
C VAL A 39 -30.62 19.19 -20.62
N VAL A 40 -30.79 20.33 -19.94
CA VAL A 40 -29.68 21.03 -19.28
C VAL A 40 -29.06 20.16 -18.17
N TRP A 41 -29.91 19.54 -17.35
CA TRP A 41 -29.45 18.63 -16.29
C TRP A 41 -28.74 17.40 -16.89
N ALA A 42 -29.30 16.80 -17.95
CA ALA A 42 -28.67 15.67 -18.65
C ALA A 42 -27.33 16.09 -19.27
N GLY A 43 -27.23 17.29 -19.86
CA GLY A 43 -25.98 17.83 -20.38
C GLY A 43 -24.91 18.03 -19.26
N PHE A 44 -25.33 18.56 -18.11
CA PHE A 44 -24.45 18.73 -16.96
C PHE A 44 -24.03 17.38 -16.37
N ALA A 45 -24.96 16.43 -16.24
CA ALA A 45 -24.66 15.07 -15.78
C ALA A 45 -23.69 14.36 -16.75
N TRP A 46 -23.90 14.52 -18.05
CA TRP A 46 -22.99 13.99 -19.08
C TRP A 46 -21.62 14.63 -18.99
N ALA A 47 -21.52 15.95 -18.87
CA ALA A 47 -20.25 16.64 -18.71
C ALA A 47 -19.50 16.20 -17.46
N ARG A 48 -20.19 15.98 -16.33
CA ARG A 48 -19.58 15.42 -15.12
C ARG A 48 -19.16 13.96 -15.28
N LEU A 49 -19.96 13.16 -15.98
CA LEU A 49 -19.64 11.75 -16.23
C LEU A 49 -18.39 11.60 -17.09
N THR A 50 -18.23 12.49 -18.09
CA THR A 50 -17.13 12.45 -19.06
C THR A 50 -15.94 13.33 -18.67
N ALA A 51 -16.06 14.16 -17.62
CA ALA A 51 -14.93 14.89 -17.09
C ALA A 51 -13.87 13.90 -16.58
N ASP A 52 -12.63 14.15 -16.93
CA ASP A 52 -11.47 13.37 -16.48
C ASP A 52 -11.53 11.85 -16.78
N LEU A 53 -12.24 11.47 -17.87
CA LEU A 53 -12.21 10.08 -18.33
C LEU A 53 -10.79 9.70 -18.76
N PRO A 54 -10.28 8.57 -18.29
CA PRO A 54 -9.00 8.07 -18.74
C PRO A 54 -9.01 7.74 -20.24
N SER A 55 -7.90 8.01 -20.90
CA SER A 55 -7.78 7.75 -22.35
C SER A 55 -7.66 6.25 -22.63
N ILE A 56 -8.54 5.72 -23.46
CA ILE A 56 -8.44 4.32 -23.94
C ILE A 56 -7.18 4.08 -24.79
N GLN A 57 -6.52 5.14 -25.28
CA GLN A 57 -5.31 5.04 -26.09
C GLN A 57 -4.08 4.53 -25.32
N ILE A 58 -4.17 4.47 -23.99
CA ILE A 58 -3.10 3.88 -23.16
C ILE A 58 -3.09 2.34 -23.24
N LEU A 59 -4.22 1.70 -23.58
CA LEU A 59 -4.33 0.24 -23.59
C LEU A 59 -3.33 -0.44 -24.53
N PRO A 60 -3.12 0.00 -25.79
CA PRO A 60 -2.08 -0.58 -26.64
C PRO A 60 -0.66 -0.45 -26.05
N THR A 61 -0.37 0.64 -25.34
CA THR A 61 0.94 0.82 -24.69
C THR A 61 1.11 -0.10 -23.48
N LEU A 62 0.03 -0.30 -22.73
CA LEU A 62 0.04 -1.22 -21.57
C LEU A 62 0.17 -2.68 -21.99
N LEU A 63 -0.52 -3.06 -23.08
CA LEU A 63 -0.76 -4.43 -23.51
C LEU A 63 -0.18 -4.75 -24.89
N ASP A 64 0.89 -4.08 -25.30
CA ASP A 64 1.63 -4.45 -26.51
C ASP A 64 2.28 -5.84 -26.35
N ARG A 65 2.25 -6.65 -27.41
CA ARG A 65 2.77 -8.02 -27.37
C ARG A 65 4.27 -8.14 -27.10
N GLN A 66 5.06 -7.13 -27.43
CA GLN A 66 6.51 -7.16 -27.32
C GLN A 66 7.05 -6.16 -26.30
N THR A 67 6.44 -4.99 -26.23
CA THR A 67 6.94 -3.86 -25.46
C THR A 67 5.96 -3.38 -24.39
N GLY A 68 4.86 -4.11 -24.20
CA GLY A 68 3.80 -3.71 -23.27
C GLY A 68 4.31 -3.49 -21.85
N GLN A 69 3.85 -2.42 -21.22
CA GLN A 69 4.29 -2.06 -19.87
C GLN A 69 3.96 -3.16 -18.85
N MET A 70 2.86 -3.91 -19.06
CA MET A 70 2.48 -5.02 -18.19
C MET A 70 3.37 -6.28 -18.33
N LEU A 71 4.19 -6.35 -19.38
CA LEU A 71 5.19 -7.42 -19.50
C LEU A 71 6.42 -7.17 -18.62
N GLN A 72 6.62 -5.95 -18.18
CA GLN A 72 7.72 -5.57 -17.32
C GLN A 72 7.23 -5.53 -15.87
N PRO A 73 7.82 -6.30 -14.94
CA PRO A 73 7.45 -6.23 -13.53
C PRO A 73 7.82 -4.88 -12.94
N THR A 74 7.12 -4.49 -11.87
CA THR A 74 7.59 -3.40 -11.03
C THR A 74 8.83 -3.87 -10.27
N ARG A 75 9.86 -3.03 -10.24
CA ARG A 75 11.15 -3.32 -9.60
C ARG A 75 11.53 -2.21 -8.65
N LEU A 76 11.95 -2.61 -7.46
CA LEU A 76 12.50 -1.74 -6.42
C LEU A 76 14.01 -1.86 -6.42
N PHE A 77 14.70 -0.74 -6.52
CA PHE A 77 16.15 -0.66 -6.48
C PHE A 77 16.62 0.16 -5.27
N ASP A 78 17.87 -0.07 -4.89
CA ASP A 78 18.57 0.76 -3.94
C ASP A 78 18.72 2.22 -4.43
N ARG A 79 19.29 3.10 -3.62
CA ARG A 79 19.46 4.52 -3.93
C ARG A 79 20.34 4.79 -5.14
N THR A 80 21.19 3.84 -5.53
CA THR A 80 22.06 3.93 -6.70
C THR A 80 21.41 3.43 -7.98
N GLY A 81 20.29 2.71 -7.88
CA GLY A 81 19.62 2.06 -8.99
C GLY A 81 20.35 0.81 -9.52
N GLN A 82 21.36 0.30 -8.81
CA GLN A 82 22.18 -0.82 -9.24
C GLN A 82 21.80 -2.15 -8.60
N HIS A 83 21.33 -2.13 -7.33
CA HIS A 83 20.97 -3.32 -6.62
C HIS A 83 19.46 -3.48 -6.57
N LEU A 84 18.97 -4.61 -7.12
CA LEU A 84 17.56 -4.98 -7.07
C LEU A 84 17.22 -5.44 -5.64
N LEU A 85 16.23 -4.79 -5.02
CA LEU A 85 15.74 -5.13 -3.67
C LEU A 85 14.54 -6.06 -3.74
N TYR A 86 13.60 -5.76 -4.65
CA TYR A 86 12.37 -6.53 -4.81
C TYR A 86 11.84 -6.44 -6.25
N THR A 87 11.19 -7.50 -6.69
CA THR A 87 10.48 -7.51 -7.98
C THR A 87 9.08 -8.10 -7.80
N PHE A 88 8.08 -7.48 -8.44
CA PHE A 88 6.70 -7.98 -8.47
C PHE A 88 6.52 -9.03 -9.57
N GLU A 89 7.33 -10.07 -9.51
CA GLU A 89 7.34 -11.18 -10.45
C GLU A 89 7.78 -12.45 -9.73
N ASN A 90 7.16 -13.58 -10.09
CA ASN A 90 7.59 -14.86 -9.56
C ASN A 90 8.95 -15.27 -10.18
N PRO A 91 9.91 -15.72 -9.38
CA PRO A 91 11.24 -16.10 -9.87
C PRO A 91 11.15 -17.14 -10.99
N GLY A 92 11.79 -16.87 -12.13
CA GLY A 92 11.82 -17.78 -13.27
C GLY A 92 10.53 -17.89 -14.10
N ILE A 93 9.48 -17.13 -13.76
CA ILE A 93 8.21 -17.11 -14.49
C ILE A 93 8.03 -15.76 -15.20
N PRO A 94 8.63 -15.55 -16.38
CA PRO A 94 8.49 -14.30 -17.09
C PRO A 94 7.06 -14.11 -17.61
N ARG A 95 6.57 -12.88 -17.55
CA ARG A 95 5.31 -12.51 -18.17
C ARG A 95 5.41 -12.57 -19.67
N ARG A 96 4.50 -13.30 -20.32
CA ARG A 96 4.45 -13.45 -21.77
C ARG A 96 3.07 -13.11 -22.28
N PHE A 97 3.04 -12.48 -23.44
CA PHE A 97 1.81 -12.16 -24.14
C PHE A 97 1.57 -13.22 -25.21
N LEU A 98 0.46 -13.96 -25.11
CA LEU A 98 0.05 -14.93 -26.13
C LEU A 98 -1.09 -14.38 -26.98
N PRO A 99 -1.10 -14.66 -28.31
CA PRO A 99 -2.22 -14.32 -29.17
C PRO A 99 -3.39 -15.27 -28.95
N VAL A 100 -4.60 -14.77 -29.20
CA VAL A 100 -5.83 -15.58 -29.21
C VAL A 100 -6.07 -16.23 -30.59
N ASP A 101 -5.53 -15.63 -31.65
CA ASP A 101 -5.72 -16.11 -33.03
C ASP A 101 -5.00 -17.45 -33.25
N PRO A 102 -5.73 -18.57 -33.54
CA PRO A 102 -5.13 -19.88 -33.79
C PRO A 102 -4.22 -19.94 -35.03
N ALA A 103 -4.30 -18.95 -35.91
CA ALA A 103 -3.41 -18.85 -37.08
C ALA A 103 -1.98 -18.41 -36.71
N LEU A 104 -1.78 -17.87 -35.51
CA LEU A 104 -0.49 -17.42 -35.02
C LEU A 104 0.17 -18.52 -34.18
N SER A 105 1.49 -18.65 -34.31
CA SER A 105 2.26 -19.58 -33.47
C SER A 105 2.27 -19.14 -32.01
N GLY A 106 2.16 -20.10 -31.08
CA GLY A 106 2.16 -19.86 -29.63
C GLY A 106 0.87 -19.21 -29.14
N HIS A 107 -0.25 -19.48 -29.77
CA HIS A 107 -1.58 -19.03 -29.30
C HIS A 107 -2.02 -19.78 -28.03
N PHE A 108 -2.96 -19.19 -27.30
CA PHE A 108 -3.63 -19.88 -26.18
C PHE A 108 -4.31 -21.16 -26.64
N GLU A 109 -4.40 -22.15 -25.73
CA GLU A 109 -5.24 -23.31 -25.95
C GLU A 109 -6.68 -22.86 -26.28
N PRO A 110 -7.26 -23.31 -27.43
CA PRO A 110 -8.56 -22.86 -27.88
C PRO A 110 -9.70 -23.10 -26.86
N LEU A 111 -9.62 -24.18 -26.07
CA LEU A 111 -10.59 -24.46 -25.03
C LEU A 111 -10.58 -23.41 -23.92
N LEU A 112 -9.40 -22.92 -23.51
CA LEU A 112 -9.28 -21.85 -22.53
C LEU A 112 -9.98 -20.57 -23.03
N VAL A 113 -9.75 -20.21 -24.29
CA VAL A 113 -10.36 -19.02 -24.91
C VAL A 113 -11.87 -19.16 -24.99
N GLN A 114 -12.36 -20.33 -25.44
CA GLN A 114 -13.79 -20.61 -25.56
C GLN A 114 -14.48 -20.55 -24.19
N TYR A 115 -13.96 -21.28 -23.21
CA TYR A 115 -14.61 -21.36 -21.90
C TYR A 115 -14.48 -20.08 -21.08
N MET A 116 -13.44 -19.30 -21.28
CA MET A 116 -13.37 -17.94 -20.70
C MET A 116 -14.55 -17.08 -21.16
N VAL A 117 -14.86 -17.09 -22.46
CA VAL A 117 -16.01 -16.36 -22.99
C VAL A 117 -17.33 -16.93 -22.45
N GLU A 118 -17.53 -18.25 -22.49
CA GLU A 118 -18.78 -18.88 -22.06
C GLU A 118 -19.06 -18.74 -20.56
N LEU A 119 -18.04 -18.65 -19.74
CA LEU A 119 -18.19 -18.47 -18.29
C LEU A 119 -18.38 -17.02 -17.88
N TYR A 120 -17.60 -16.11 -18.46
CA TYR A 120 -17.59 -14.71 -18.04
C TYR A 120 -18.56 -13.82 -18.82
N ASP A 121 -18.77 -14.13 -20.10
CA ASP A 121 -19.52 -13.26 -21.02
C ASP A 121 -20.13 -14.06 -22.18
N PRO A 122 -21.14 -14.88 -21.93
CA PRO A 122 -21.74 -15.75 -22.97
C PRO A 122 -22.29 -14.99 -24.18
N THR A 123 -22.54 -13.70 -24.03
CA THR A 123 -23.04 -12.82 -25.11
C THR A 123 -21.95 -11.93 -25.70
N PHE A 124 -20.68 -12.20 -25.42
CA PHE A 124 -19.53 -11.38 -25.80
C PHE A 124 -19.51 -10.93 -27.26
N TRP A 125 -19.86 -11.85 -28.17
CA TRP A 125 -19.89 -11.56 -29.61
C TRP A 125 -21.07 -10.71 -30.07
N GLN A 126 -22.09 -10.45 -29.21
CA GLN A 126 -23.37 -9.83 -29.57
C GLN A 126 -23.50 -8.39 -29.07
N HIS A 127 -23.01 -8.09 -27.86
CA HIS A 127 -23.18 -6.76 -27.25
C HIS A 127 -22.06 -5.77 -27.61
N PRO A 128 -22.27 -4.45 -27.43
CA PRO A 128 -21.32 -3.38 -27.79
C PRO A 128 -20.16 -3.19 -26.77
N GLY A 129 -19.97 -4.10 -25.83
CA GLY A 129 -18.95 -4.02 -24.77
C GLY A 129 -19.55 -3.96 -23.36
N PHE A 130 -20.86 -3.83 -23.22
CA PHE A 130 -21.56 -3.82 -21.94
C PHE A 130 -22.97 -4.42 -22.08
N ASP A 131 -23.54 -4.88 -20.96
CA ASP A 131 -24.93 -5.36 -20.90
C ASP A 131 -25.86 -4.24 -20.44
N TRP A 132 -26.90 -3.94 -21.26
CA TRP A 132 -27.93 -2.94 -20.96
C TRP A 132 -28.74 -3.24 -19.69
N ARG A 133 -28.82 -4.51 -19.28
CA ARG A 133 -29.55 -4.95 -18.10
C ARG A 133 -28.86 -4.61 -16.80
N SER A 134 -27.56 -4.36 -16.85
CA SER A 134 -26.70 -4.13 -15.70
C SER A 134 -26.21 -2.68 -15.56
N LEU A 135 -26.85 -1.70 -16.24
CA LEU A 135 -26.36 -0.31 -16.32
C LEU A 135 -26.01 0.35 -14.99
N THR A 136 -26.69 -0.02 -13.92
CA THR A 136 -26.48 0.53 -12.58
C THR A 136 -25.69 -0.40 -11.65
N ASP A 137 -25.31 -1.58 -12.12
CA ASP A 137 -24.52 -2.52 -11.33
C ASP A 137 -23.08 -2.00 -11.20
N PRO A 138 -22.53 -1.82 -10.00
CA PRO A 138 -21.16 -1.36 -9.82
C PRO A 138 -20.11 -2.41 -10.22
N GLN A 139 -20.50 -3.67 -10.35
CA GLN A 139 -19.60 -4.76 -10.74
C GLN A 139 -19.53 -4.93 -12.27
N PRO A 140 -18.34 -5.26 -12.82
CA PRO A 140 -18.19 -5.59 -14.23
C PRO A 140 -18.91 -6.91 -14.57
N ARG A 141 -19.69 -6.93 -15.66
CA ARG A 141 -20.44 -8.09 -16.14
C ARG A 141 -19.93 -8.66 -17.45
N THR A 142 -19.14 -7.88 -18.19
CA THR A 142 -18.55 -8.30 -19.46
C THR A 142 -17.03 -8.29 -19.39
N LEU A 143 -16.36 -9.00 -20.29
CA LEU A 143 -14.89 -8.99 -20.38
C LEU A 143 -14.36 -7.59 -20.68
N ALA A 144 -15.05 -6.81 -21.50
CA ALA A 144 -14.66 -5.42 -21.77
C ALA A 144 -14.84 -4.50 -20.55
N GLU A 145 -15.93 -4.67 -19.78
CA GLU A 145 -16.12 -3.93 -18.52
C GLU A 145 -15.04 -4.28 -17.49
N ARG A 146 -14.67 -5.56 -17.37
CA ARG A 146 -13.62 -6.02 -16.48
C ARG A 146 -12.27 -5.41 -16.87
N LEU A 147 -11.90 -5.47 -18.15
CA LEU A 147 -10.68 -4.87 -18.67
C LEU A 147 -10.58 -3.37 -18.33
N VAL A 148 -11.67 -2.64 -18.55
CA VAL A 148 -11.76 -1.20 -18.25
C VAL A 148 -11.72 -0.95 -16.74
N SER A 149 -12.48 -1.71 -15.97
CA SER A 149 -12.50 -1.62 -14.50
C SER A 149 -11.11 -1.77 -13.91
N ASP A 150 -10.39 -2.76 -14.40
CA ASP A 150 -9.11 -3.18 -13.87
C ASP A 150 -7.94 -2.30 -14.32
N LEU A 151 -7.97 -1.79 -15.56
CA LEU A 151 -6.84 -1.06 -16.13
C LEU A 151 -7.02 0.45 -16.17
N LEU A 152 -8.27 0.94 -16.26
CA LEU A 152 -8.54 2.37 -16.46
C LEU A 152 -9.23 3.02 -15.26
N LEU A 153 -10.04 2.29 -14.50
CA LEU A 153 -10.85 2.83 -13.39
C LEU A 153 -10.50 2.21 -12.03
N GLU A 154 -9.31 1.64 -11.91
CA GLU A 154 -8.85 0.94 -10.72
C GLU A 154 -8.94 1.82 -9.45
N GLN A 155 -8.50 3.08 -9.53
CA GLN A 155 -8.47 4.01 -8.40
C GLN A 155 -9.83 4.63 -8.07
N GLU A 156 -10.85 4.44 -8.92
CA GLU A 156 -12.18 4.98 -8.65
C GLU A 156 -12.96 4.08 -7.69
N PRO A 157 -13.48 4.61 -6.58
CA PRO A 157 -14.26 3.82 -5.64
C PRO A 157 -15.57 3.34 -6.29
N PRO A 158 -16.11 2.17 -5.88
CA PRO A 158 -17.37 1.65 -6.39
C PRO A 158 -18.50 2.67 -6.23
N SER A 159 -19.10 3.08 -7.35
CA SER A 159 -20.17 4.08 -7.38
C SER A 159 -20.99 3.94 -8.66
N LEU A 160 -22.20 4.51 -8.68
CA LEU A 160 -23.02 4.59 -9.90
C LEU A 160 -22.29 5.35 -11.02
N GLN A 161 -21.55 6.41 -10.67
CA GLN A 161 -20.77 7.17 -11.64
C GLN A 161 -19.68 6.28 -12.26
N ARG A 162 -18.91 5.56 -11.47
CA ARG A 162 -17.91 4.59 -11.95
C ARG A 162 -18.54 3.53 -12.84
N ALA A 163 -19.70 3.00 -12.44
CA ALA A 163 -20.44 2.01 -13.23
C ALA A 163 -20.78 2.52 -14.64
N LEU A 164 -21.30 3.74 -14.76
CA LEU A 164 -21.62 4.36 -16.04
C LEU A 164 -20.37 4.70 -16.88
N ARG A 165 -19.30 5.18 -16.25
CA ARG A 165 -18.00 5.45 -16.89
C ARG A 165 -17.39 4.16 -17.45
N MET A 166 -17.43 3.08 -16.68
CA MET A 166 -16.94 1.76 -17.08
C MET A 166 -17.63 1.28 -18.38
N ARG A 167 -18.95 1.39 -18.48
CA ARG A 167 -19.71 0.98 -19.66
C ARG A 167 -19.45 1.86 -20.88
N LEU A 168 -19.33 3.17 -20.65
CA LEU A 168 -18.97 4.11 -21.70
C LEU A 168 -17.59 3.78 -22.28
N LEU A 169 -16.60 3.57 -21.43
CA LEU A 169 -15.25 3.20 -21.84
C LEU A 169 -15.20 1.80 -22.48
N ALA A 170 -15.92 0.81 -21.93
CA ALA A 170 -16.01 -0.53 -22.51
C ALA A 170 -16.57 -0.51 -23.94
N ALA A 171 -17.62 0.29 -24.18
CA ALA A 171 -18.17 0.48 -25.51
C ALA A 171 -17.16 1.15 -26.47
N GLN A 172 -16.43 2.15 -25.98
CA GLN A 172 -15.38 2.82 -26.78
C GLN A 172 -14.23 1.86 -27.12
N VAL A 173 -13.79 1.03 -26.15
CA VAL A 173 -12.71 0.05 -26.34
C VAL A 173 -13.12 -1.00 -27.38
N VAL A 174 -14.30 -1.60 -27.26
CA VAL A 174 -14.81 -2.57 -28.23
C VAL A 174 -14.98 -1.95 -29.60
N SER A 175 -15.54 -0.73 -29.69
CA SER A 175 -15.70 -0.02 -30.97
C SER A 175 -14.37 0.32 -31.64
N ARG A 176 -13.34 0.68 -30.86
CA ARG A 176 -12.05 1.13 -31.38
C ARG A 176 -11.13 -0.01 -31.77
N TYR A 177 -11.06 -1.06 -30.94
CA TYR A 177 -10.06 -2.13 -31.06
C TYR A 177 -10.65 -3.46 -31.51
N GLY A 178 -11.97 -3.61 -31.46
CA GLY A 178 -12.65 -4.86 -31.81
C GLY A 178 -12.64 -5.90 -30.69
N ARG A 179 -13.58 -6.86 -30.76
CA ARG A 179 -13.78 -7.87 -29.71
C ARG A 179 -12.60 -8.83 -29.57
N GLY A 180 -12.01 -9.25 -30.70
CA GLY A 180 -10.86 -10.18 -30.67
C GLY A 180 -9.69 -9.60 -29.87
N GLN A 181 -9.36 -8.31 -30.07
CA GLN A 181 -8.29 -7.63 -29.32
C GLN A 181 -8.65 -7.47 -27.84
N VAL A 182 -9.91 -7.18 -27.51
CA VAL A 182 -10.36 -7.09 -26.12
C VAL A 182 -10.23 -8.44 -25.40
N LEU A 183 -10.60 -9.53 -26.06
CA LEU A 183 -10.45 -10.88 -25.52
C LEU A 183 -8.98 -11.25 -25.28
N GLU A 184 -8.11 -10.95 -26.26
CA GLU A 184 -6.67 -11.16 -26.15
C GLU A 184 -6.08 -10.37 -24.97
N TRP A 185 -6.46 -9.11 -24.84
CA TRP A 185 -6.02 -8.27 -23.72
C TRP A 185 -6.54 -8.81 -22.37
N ALA A 186 -7.79 -9.24 -22.30
CA ALA A 186 -8.37 -9.78 -21.08
C ALA A 186 -7.61 -11.04 -20.61
N LEU A 187 -7.34 -12.01 -21.48
CA LEU A 187 -6.59 -13.23 -21.16
C LEU A 187 -5.16 -12.96 -20.68
N ASN A 188 -4.51 -11.93 -21.25
CA ASN A 188 -3.14 -11.57 -20.92
C ASN A 188 -3.02 -10.62 -19.70
N SER A 189 -4.12 -9.99 -19.25
CA SER A 189 -4.10 -9.01 -18.14
C SER A 189 -4.85 -9.46 -16.90
N THR A 190 -5.62 -10.52 -16.97
CA THR A 190 -6.37 -11.06 -15.82
C THR A 190 -5.40 -11.51 -14.73
N SER A 191 -5.72 -11.16 -13.48
CA SER A 191 -5.00 -11.63 -12.31
C SER A 191 -5.38 -13.08 -11.98
N TYR A 192 -4.39 -13.86 -11.63
CA TYR A 192 -4.52 -15.25 -11.16
C TYR A 192 -4.05 -15.42 -9.71
N GLY A 193 -3.82 -14.33 -8.98
CA GLY A 193 -3.26 -14.36 -7.63
C GLY A 193 -1.73 -14.52 -7.64
N HIS A 194 -1.13 -14.47 -6.46
CA HIS A 194 0.29 -14.70 -6.24
C HIS A 194 1.18 -13.94 -7.23
N LEU A 195 0.94 -12.62 -7.39
CA LEU A 195 1.62 -11.71 -8.32
C LEU A 195 1.60 -12.14 -9.80
N THR A 196 0.68 -13.02 -10.19
CA THR A 196 0.62 -13.60 -11.52
C THR A 196 -0.47 -12.95 -12.37
N TYR A 197 -0.07 -12.38 -13.49
CA TYR A 197 -0.93 -11.75 -14.48
C TYR A 197 -0.78 -12.43 -15.84
N GLY A 198 -1.94 -12.74 -16.47
CA GLY A 198 -2.01 -13.46 -17.73
C GLY A 198 -2.01 -14.98 -17.57
N ALA A 199 -2.80 -15.64 -18.42
CA ALA A 199 -3.04 -17.09 -18.30
C ALA A 199 -1.77 -17.95 -18.58
N ASP A 200 -0.82 -17.48 -19.40
CA ASP A 200 0.43 -18.23 -19.63
C ASP A 200 1.34 -18.21 -18.39
N SER A 201 1.46 -17.06 -17.72
CA SER A 201 2.22 -16.98 -16.47
C SER A 201 1.59 -17.84 -15.38
N ALA A 202 0.25 -17.87 -15.28
CA ALA A 202 -0.46 -18.72 -14.33
C ALA A 202 -0.28 -20.22 -14.63
N ALA A 203 -0.35 -20.62 -15.90
CA ALA A 203 -0.10 -22.02 -16.31
C ALA A 203 1.33 -22.47 -15.93
N ARG A 204 2.33 -21.61 -16.15
CA ARG A 204 3.71 -21.90 -15.78
C ARG A 204 3.94 -21.95 -14.29
N LEU A 205 3.31 -21.04 -13.55
CA LEU A 205 3.46 -20.99 -12.09
C LEU A 205 2.81 -22.18 -11.42
N TYR A 206 1.56 -22.50 -11.77
CA TYR A 206 0.78 -23.51 -11.07
C TYR A 206 0.94 -24.92 -11.62
N LEU A 207 1.26 -25.05 -12.93
CA LEU A 207 1.27 -26.33 -13.66
C LEU A 207 2.62 -26.63 -14.33
N GLY A 208 3.62 -25.72 -14.25
CA GLY A 208 4.94 -25.93 -14.82
C GLY A 208 5.01 -25.92 -16.36
N LYS A 209 3.94 -25.59 -17.07
CA LYS A 209 3.85 -25.65 -18.52
C LYS A 209 3.17 -24.41 -19.14
N PRO A 210 3.36 -24.17 -20.45
CA PRO A 210 2.76 -23.03 -21.12
C PRO A 210 1.24 -23.22 -21.30
N ALA A 211 0.50 -22.10 -21.41
CA ALA A 211 -0.95 -22.09 -21.65
C ALA A 211 -1.35 -22.53 -23.09
N THR A 212 -0.40 -22.97 -23.89
CA THR A 212 -0.61 -23.58 -25.21
C THR A 212 -0.93 -25.07 -25.14
N ASP A 213 -0.65 -25.75 -24.00
CA ASP A 213 -0.62 -27.20 -23.87
C ASP A 213 -1.48 -27.70 -22.69
N LEU A 214 -2.56 -26.99 -22.38
CA LEU A 214 -3.43 -27.29 -21.24
C LEU A 214 -4.40 -28.44 -21.53
N SER A 215 -4.57 -29.35 -20.58
CA SER A 215 -5.69 -30.28 -20.57
C SER A 215 -7.01 -29.58 -20.21
N LEU A 216 -8.13 -30.28 -20.33
CA LEU A 216 -9.44 -29.77 -19.92
C LEU A 216 -9.49 -29.51 -18.40
N ALA A 217 -8.92 -30.40 -17.59
CA ALA A 217 -8.86 -30.26 -16.14
C ALA A 217 -8.00 -29.04 -15.72
N GLU A 218 -6.87 -28.82 -16.38
CA GLU A 218 -5.98 -27.68 -16.14
C GLU A 218 -6.59 -26.36 -16.62
N THR A 219 -7.27 -26.39 -17.77
CA THR A 219 -8.06 -25.24 -18.25
C THR A 219 -9.12 -24.85 -17.22
N ALA A 220 -9.86 -25.82 -16.66
CA ALA A 220 -10.86 -25.56 -15.64
C ALA A 220 -10.24 -24.99 -14.35
N LEU A 221 -9.04 -25.44 -13.96
CA LEU A 221 -8.31 -24.86 -12.82
C LEU A 221 -7.98 -23.39 -13.06
N LEU A 222 -7.39 -23.03 -14.19
CA LEU A 222 -7.08 -21.63 -14.50
C LEU A 222 -8.32 -20.75 -14.56
N LEU A 223 -9.42 -21.26 -15.11
CA LEU A 223 -10.70 -20.55 -15.11
C LEU A 223 -11.23 -20.33 -13.69
N ALA A 224 -11.14 -21.33 -12.81
CA ALA A 224 -11.55 -21.22 -11.41
C ALA A 224 -10.71 -20.18 -10.67
N VAL A 225 -9.39 -20.23 -10.81
CA VAL A 225 -8.45 -19.25 -10.21
C VAL A 225 -8.70 -17.84 -10.73
N SER A 226 -9.00 -17.66 -12.02
CA SER A 226 -9.30 -16.34 -12.59
C SER A 226 -10.58 -15.70 -12.01
N GLN A 227 -11.51 -16.51 -11.50
CA GLN A 227 -12.72 -16.05 -10.80
C GLN A 227 -12.46 -15.66 -9.34
N ALA A 228 -11.57 -16.38 -8.67
CA ALA A 228 -11.22 -16.19 -7.28
C ALA A 228 -9.69 -16.30 -7.08
N PRO A 229 -8.91 -15.26 -7.46
CA PRO A 229 -7.44 -15.30 -7.44
C PRO A 229 -6.81 -15.59 -6.06
N ALA A 230 -7.51 -15.26 -4.98
CA ALA A 230 -7.09 -15.59 -3.62
C ALA A 230 -7.16 -17.11 -3.30
N LEU A 231 -7.94 -17.87 -4.08
CA LEU A 231 -8.06 -19.33 -3.95
C LEU A 231 -7.21 -20.03 -5.01
N ASN A 232 -5.97 -19.61 -5.16
CA ASN A 232 -5.02 -20.21 -6.10
C ASN A 232 -4.33 -21.46 -5.51
N PRO A 233 -3.69 -22.30 -6.33
CA PRO A 233 -3.06 -23.55 -5.88
C PRO A 233 -1.94 -23.39 -4.84
N LEU A 234 -1.26 -22.24 -4.76
CA LEU A 234 -0.17 -22.01 -3.81
C LEU A 234 -0.69 -21.60 -2.42
N ASP A 235 -1.69 -20.70 -2.40
CA ASP A 235 -2.20 -20.13 -1.15
C ASP A 235 -3.32 -20.99 -0.55
N ALA A 236 -4.15 -21.67 -1.40
CA ALA A 236 -5.30 -22.45 -0.97
C ALA A 236 -5.53 -23.69 -1.87
N PRO A 237 -4.60 -24.68 -1.90
CA PRO A 237 -4.63 -25.78 -2.87
C PRO A 237 -5.92 -26.61 -2.84
N ALA A 238 -6.46 -26.90 -1.66
CA ALA A 238 -7.70 -27.68 -1.54
C ALA A 238 -8.91 -26.92 -2.13
N ALA A 239 -9.03 -25.62 -1.84
CA ALA A 239 -10.11 -24.78 -2.36
C ALA A 239 -9.97 -24.55 -3.88
N ALA A 240 -8.74 -24.44 -4.39
CA ALA A 240 -8.47 -24.32 -5.82
C ALA A 240 -8.98 -25.54 -6.58
N LEU A 241 -8.70 -26.76 -6.08
CA LEU A 241 -9.18 -28.01 -6.67
C LEU A 241 -10.70 -28.18 -6.55
N GLU A 242 -11.30 -27.79 -5.43
CA GLU A 242 -12.76 -27.79 -5.28
C GLU A 242 -13.43 -26.87 -6.29
N ASN A 243 -12.92 -25.64 -6.45
CA ASN A 243 -13.43 -24.69 -7.44
C ASN A 243 -13.23 -25.20 -8.88
N GLN A 244 -12.12 -25.87 -9.16
CA GLN A 244 -11.87 -26.50 -10.46
C GLN A 244 -12.96 -27.54 -10.77
N GLN A 245 -13.33 -28.40 -9.82
CA GLN A 245 -14.41 -29.37 -9.99
C GLN A 245 -15.77 -28.68 -10.22
N GLN A 246 -16.04 -27.56 -9.52
CA GLN A 246 -17.26 -26.77 -9.74
C GLN A 246 -17.31 -26.18 -11.14
N VAL A 247 -16.18 -25.70 -11.68
CA VAL A 247 -16.09 -25.19 -13.06
C VAL A 247 -16.34 -26.31 -14.07
N LEU A 248 -15.74 -27.50 -13.88
CA LEU A 248 -15.99 -28.67 -14.74
C LEU A 248 -17.47 -29.06 -14.74
N ALA A 249 -18.10 -29.16 -13.57
CA ALA A 249 -19.53 -29.46 -13.44
C ALA A 249 -20.39 -28.39 -14.16
N LEU A 250 -20.05 -27.08 -13.99
CA LEU A 250 -20.77 -26.01 -14.65
C LEU A 250 -20.66 -26.08 -16.19
N LEU A 251 -19.48 -26.39 -16.73
CA LEU A 251 -19.28 -26.58 -18.17
C LEU A 251 -20.09 -27.76 -18.71
N HIS A 252 -20.13 -28.86 -17.96
CA HIS A 252 -20.95 -30.03 -18.30
C HIS A 252 -22.45 -29.70 -18.25
N ASP A 253 -22.95 -29.08 -17.17
CA ASP A 253 -24.36 -28.72 -16.99
C ASP A 253 -24.87 -27.76 -18.08
N ARG A 254 -23.98 -26.91 -18.61
CA ARG A 254 -24.26 -26.04 -19.77
C ARG A 254 -24.19 -26.79 -21.13
N GLY A 255 -23.81 -28.08 -21.13
CA GLY A 255 -23.65 -28.85 -22.35
C GLY A 255 -22.44 -28.46 -23.20
N LEU A 256 -21.46 -27.78 -22.62
CA LEU A 256 -20.23 -27.36 -23.30
C LEU A 256 -19.20 -28.49 -23.40
N ILE A 257 -19.24 -29.45 -22.50
CA ILE A 257 -18.39 -30.65 -22.53
C ILE A 257 -19.25 -31.93 -22.44
N PRO A 258 -18.91 -32.97 -23.19
CA PRO A 258 -19.56 -34.24 -23.09
C PRO A 258 -19.31 -34.93 -21.75
N GLU A 259 -20.22 -35.86 -21.33
CA GLU A 259 -20.09 -36.64 -20.09
C GLU A 259 -18.76 -37.40 -20.01
N ALA A 260 -18.28 -37.98 -21.13
CA ALA A 260 -17.02 -38.72 -21.16
C ALA A 260 -15.81 -37.83 -20.86
N ASP A 261 -15.77 -36.61 -21.42
CA ASP A 261 -14.70 -35.64 -21.22
C ASP A 261 -14.76 -35.05 -19.80
N TYR A 262 -15.97 -34.80 -19.28
CA TYR A 262 -16.18 -34.38 -17.89
C TYR A 262 -15.64 -35.44 -16.92
N ALA A 263 -16.04 -36.71 -17.08
CA ALA A 263 -15.59 -37.78 -16.20
C ALA A 263 -14.06 -37.97 -16.26
N ALA A 264 -13.46 -37.85 -17.44
CA ALA A 264 -12.02 -37.96 -17.62
C ALA A 264 -11.28 -36.78 -16.92
N ALA A 265 -11.74 -35.55 -17.14
CA ALA A 265 -11.13 -34.37 -16.55
C ALA A 265 -11.33 -34.30 -15.02
N ALA A 266 -12.48 -34.74 -14.52
CA ALA A 266 -12.74 -34.79 -13.08
C ALA A 266 -11.88 -35.83 -12.35
N ALA A 267 -11.45 -36.89 -13.05
CA ALA A 267 -10.57 -37.92 -12.51
C ALA A 267 -9.08 -37.67 -12.74
N GLU A 268 -8.73 -36.63 -13.53
CA GLU A 268 -7.35 -36.25 -13.82
C GLU A 268 -6.67 -35.68 -12.57
N ALA A 269 -5.54 -36.28 -12.18
CA ALA A 269 -4.70 -35.73 -11.11
C ALA A 269 -3.82 -34.60 -11.65
N LEU A 270 -3.98 -33.40 -11.12
CA LEU A 270 -3.17 -32.22 -11.53
C LEU A 270 -1.80 -32.24 -10.85
N ASP A 271 -0.74 -32.00 -11.61
CA ASP A 271 0.62 -31.84 -11.13
C ASP A 271 0.88 -30.37 -10.75
N LEU A 272 0.54 -30.01 -9.51
CA LEU A 272 0.67 -28.65 -9.00
C LEU A 272 2.11 -28.38 -8.58
N GLN A 273 2.65 -27.25 -9.03
CA GLN A 273 4.00 -26.84 -8.68
C GLN A 273 4.05 -26.25 -7.25
N PRO A 274 5.13 -26.46 -6.50
CA PRO A 274 5.32 -25.85 -5.18
C PRO A 274 5.59 -24.33 -5.30
N ALA A 275 5.39 -23.61 -4.21
CA ALA A 275 5.76 -22.21 -4.11
C ALA A 275 7.27 -22.02 -4.36
N LEU A 276 7.62 -20.96 -5.10
CA LEU A 276 9.01 -20.61 -5.37
C LEU A 276 9.55 -19.74 -4.22
N GLU A 277 10.75 -20.05 -3.76
CA GLU A 277 11.41 -19.23 -2.75
C GLU A 277 11.74 -17.83 -3.30
N PRO A 278 11.50 -16.74 -2.53
CA PRO A 278 11.87 -15.39 -2.92
C PRO A 278 13.38 -15.27 -3.20
N ALA A 279 13.73 -14.59 -4.27
CA ALA A 279 15.12 -14.55 -4.75
C ALA A 279 16.09 -13.73 -3.90
N ASN A 280 15.65 -12.86 -2.97
CA ASN A 280 16.55 -12.03 -2.15
C ASN A 280 15.89 -11.45 -0.90
N PRO A 281 16.24 -11.94 0.30
CA PRO A 281 15.69 -11.46 1.57
C PRO A 281 16.43 -10.26 2.19
N VAL A 282 17.37 -9.58 1.48
CA VAL A 282 18.30 -8.61 2.11
C VAL A 282 17.60 -7.41 2.75
N ALA A 283 16.41 -6.99 2.27
CA ALA A 283 15.77 -5.77 2.76
C ALA A 283 14.23 -5.93 2.83
N VAL A 284 13.75 -7.05 3.35
CA VAL A 284 12.32 -7.40 3.34
C VAL A 284 11.49 -6.35 4.06
N ALA A 285 11.82 -5.99 5.30
CA ALA A 285 11.11 -4.99 6.09
C ALA A 285 11.04 -3.62 5.39
N PHE A 286 12.16 -3.18 4.81
CA PHE A 286 12.21 -1.93 4.06
C PHE A 286 11.37 -2.00 2.77
N SER A 287 11.50 -3.10 2.02
CA SER A 287 10.73 -3.31 0.78
C SER A 287 9.23 -3.32 1.05
N ASN A 288 8.77 -3.96 2.13
CA ASN A 288 7.37 -3.97 2.53
C ASN A 288 6.83 -2.58 2.86
N LEU A 289 7.62 -1.73 3.56
CA LEU A 289 7.25 -0.33 3.77
C LEU A 289 7.09 0.44 2.46
N VAL A 290 8.05 0.27 1.53
CA VAL A 290 7.99 0.89 0.20
C VAL A 290 6.77 0.41 -0.58
N ILE A 291 6.49 -0.89 -0.56
CA ILE A 291 5.32 -1.52 -1.23
C ILE A 291 4.02 -0.92 -0.69
N ASN A 292 3.88 -0.83 0.65
CA ASN A 292 2.71 -0.23 1.29
C ASN A 292 2.53 1.25 0.89
N GLN A 293 3.63 2.02 0.88
CA GLN A 293 3.59 3.43 0.45
C GLN A 293 3.22 3.58 -1.03
N LEU A 294 3.79 2.75 -1.91
CA LEU A 294 3.44 2.71 -3.33
C LEU A 294 1.97 2.34 -3.53
N GLY A 295 1.49 1.31 -2.80
CA GLY A 295 0.09 0.87 -2.86
C GLY A 295 -0.88 1.97 -2.44
N ALA A 296 -0.57 2.71 -1.38
CA ALA A 296 -1.37 3.85 -0.93
C ALA A 296 -1.38 5.00 -1.96
N GLN A 297 -0.27 5.22 -2.67
CA GLN A 297 -0.13 6.36 -3.59
C GLN A 297 -0.60 6.07 -5.02
N PHE A 298 -0.33 4.85 -5.53
CA PHE A 298 -0.61 4.47 -6.91
C PHE A 298 -1.70 3.41 -7.06
N GLY A 299 -2.15 2.80 -5.96
CA GLY A 299 -3.02 1.62 -5.94
C GLY A 299 -2.22 0.32 -6.00
N SER A 300 -2.54 -0.65 -5.12
CA SER A 300 -1.79 -1.92 -5.00
C SER A 300 -1.79 -2.70 -6.31
N GLN A 301 -2.95 -2.82 -6.97
CA GLN A 301 -3.06 -3.52 -8.25
C GLN A 301 -2.21 -2.89 -9.35
N ARG A 302 -2.10 -1.54 -9.40
CA ARG A 302 -1.26 -0.85 -10.38
C ARG A 302 0.22 -1.16 -10.16
N VAL A 303 0.66 -1.21 -8.90
CA VAL A 303 2.03 -1.55 -8.53
C VAL A 303 2.36 -3.00 -8.89
N GLU A 304 1.47 -3.93 -8.55
CA GLU A 304 1.64 -5.36 -8.82
C GLU A 304 1.60 -5.71 -10.30
N ARG A 305 0.77 -5.02 -11.09
CA ARG A 305 0.67 -5.26 -12.55
C ARG A 305 1.95 -4.96 -13.30
N GLY A 306 2.80 -4.08 -12.76
CA GLY A 306 4.13 -3.87 -13.31
C GLY A 306 4.31 -2.57 -14.08
N GLY A 307 5.48 -2.46 -14.70
CA GLY A 307 5.89 -1.30 -15.48
C GLY A 307 6.37 -0.13 -14.66
N LEU A 308 6.72 -0.30 -13.38
CA LEU A 308 7.31 0.75 -12.57
C LEU A 308 8.77 0.42 -12.23
N THR A 309 9.62 1.43 -12.31
CA THR A 309 10.99 1.41 -11.78
C THR A 309 11.01 2.37 -10.58
N VAL A 310 11.31 1.83 -9.41
CA VAL A 310 11.32 2.56 -8.15
C VAL A 310 12.74 2.62 -7.62
N ILE A 311 13.27 3.82 -7.48
CA ILE A 311 14.55 4.07 -6.79
C ILE A 311 14.21 4.47 -5.36
N THR A 312 14.72 3.70 -4.41
CA THR A 312 14.47 3.90 -2.98
C THR A 312 15.60 4.68 -2.33
N SER A 313 15.45 5.03 -1.05
CA SER A 313 16.50 5.68 -0.26
C SER A 313 17.50 4.70 0.33
N LEU A 314 17.21 3.40 0.32
CA LEU A 314 18.05 2.37 0.93
C LEU A 314 19.45 2.34 0.30
N ASP A 315 20.46 2.31 1.16
CA ASP A 315 21.84 2.07 0.79
C ASP A 315 22.16 0.58 0.99
N TYR A 316 22.31 -0.15 -0.13
CA TYR A 316 22.45 -1.61 -0.12
C TYR A 316 23.63 -2.10 0.71
N GLU A 317 24.78 -1.44 0.60
CA GLU A 317 25.97 -1.79 1.35
C GLU A 317 25.80 -1.55 2.86
N THR A 318 25.23 -0.41 3.21
CA THR A 318 24.91 -0.05 4.60
C THR A 318 23.89 -1.04 5.21
N GLN A 319 22.89 -1.48 4.44
CA GLN A 319 21.92 -2.49 4.85
C GLN A 319 22.60 -3.81 5.20
N LEU A 320 23.50 -4.29 4.32
CA LEU A 320 24.25 -5.53 4.56
C LEU A 320 25.14 -5.43 5.81
N GLN A 321 25.84 -4.32 5.97
CA GLN A 321 26.71 -4.09 7.12
C GLN A 321 25.92 -4.00 8.43
N LEU A 322 24.76 -3.34 8.42
CA LEU A 322 23.89 -3.24 9.60
C LEU A 322 23.36 -4.61 10.00
N GLN A 323 22.85 -5.39 9.03
CA GLN A 323 22.37 -6.75 9.28
C GLN A 323 23.46 -7.64 9.89
N CYS A 324 24.64 -7.63 9.29
CA CYS A 324 25.78 -8.38 9.77
C CYS A 324 26.22 -7.96 11.19
N ALA A 325 26.25 -6.66 11.48
CA ALA A 325 26.61 -6.16 12.81
C ALA A 325 25.62 -6.64 13.87
N LEU A 326 24.32 -6.57 13.59
CA LEU A 326 23.30 -7.02 14.54
C LEU A 326 23.32 -8.54 14.75
N GLN A 327 23.51 -9.32 13.69
CA GLN A 327 23.70 -10.78 13.80
C GLN A 327 24.95 -11.11 14.65
N THR A 328 26.06 -10.39 14.42
CA THR A 328 27.28 -10.52 15.25
C THR A 328 27.01 -10.19 16.72
N GLN A 329 26.22 -9.12 17.00
CA GLN A 329 25.91 -8.76 18.39
C GLN A 329 25.03 -9.83 19.06
N LEU A 330 24.03 -10.35 18.35
CA LEU A 330 23.18 -11.42 18.83
C LEU A 330 24.01 -12.67 19.15
N ALA A 331 24.89 -13.08 18.23
CA ALA A 331 25.78 -14.21 18.42
C ALA A 331 26.70 -14.02 19.63
N ARG A 332 27.23 -12.80 19.84
CA ARG A 332 28.03 -12.46 21.03
C ARG A 332 27.25 -12.57 22.34
N LEU A 333 26.00 -12.10 22.36
CA LEU A 333 25.09 -12.22 23.51
C LEU A 333 24.77 -13.68 23.82
N GLN A 334 24.77 -14.56 22.83
CA GLN A 334 24.63 -16.02 22.98
C GLN A 334 25.96 -16.74 23.29
N GLY A 335 27.07 -16.00 23.46
CA GLY A 335 28.38 -16.56 23.85
C GLY A 335 29.26 -16.95 22.66
N GLN A 336 28.92 -16.61 21.42
CA GLN A 336 29.77 -16.81 20.25
C GLN A 336 30.78 -15.65 20.13
N LEU A 337 32.04 -15.95 19.90
CA LEU A 337 33.10 -14.93 19.90
C LEU A 337 33.53 -14.46 18.51
N GLU A 338 33.23 -15.25 17.47
CA GLU A 338 33.64 -14.91 16.12
C GLU A 338 32.61 -13.97 15.47
N PRO A 339 33.05 -12.89 14.84
CA PRO A 339 32.14 -12.01 14.10
C PRO A 339 31.61 -12.72 12.85
N GLU A 340 30.35 -12.46 12.53
CA GLU A 340 29.73 -12.85 11.27
C GLU A 340 30.47 -12.19 10.09
N SER A 341 30.33 -12.78 8.90
CA SER A 341 30.79 -12.23 7.63
C SER A 341 29.61 -11.90 6.73
N LEU A 342 29.82 -10.98 5.80
CA LEU A 342 28.82 -10.70 4.75
C LEU A 342 28.60 -11.93 3.86
N PRO A 343 27.46 -12.05 3.17
CA PRO A 343 27.17 -13.18 2.29
C PRO A 343 28.21 -13.41 1.18
N ASP A 344 28.95 -12.39 0.79
CA ASP A 344 30.03 -12.43 -0.20
C ASP A 344 31.41 -12.72 0.40
N GLY A 345 31.48 -12.99 1.70
CA GLY A 345 32.69 -13.30 2.44
C GLY A 345 33.55 -12.09 2.87
N ARG A 346 33.08 -10.86 2.60
CA ARG A 346 33.73 -9.64 3.10
C ARG A 346 33.55 -9.48 4.62
N SER A 347 34.41 -8.68 5.24
CA SER A 347 34.35 -8.38 6.66
C SER A 347 33.13 -7.57 7.06
N CYS A 348 32.59 -7.87 8.25
CA CYS A 348 31.54 -7.08 8.89
C CYS A 348 32.17 -5.86 9.60
N ASP A 349 32.40 -4.78 8.86
CA ASP A 349 33.13 -3.63 9.40
C ASP A 349 32.34 -2.85 10.47
N MET A 350 31.02 -2.78 10.37
CA MET A 350 30.17 -2.19 11.40
C MET A 350 30.21 -2.97 12.73
N ALA A 351 30.50 -4.26 12.70
CA ALA A 351 30.65 -5.05 13.93
C ALA A 351 31.84 -4.58 14.83
N ARG A 352 32.78 -3.82 14.28
CA ARG A 352 33.88 -3.18 15.02
C ARG A 352 33.40 -2.04 15.91
N LEU A 353 32.24 -1.44 15.60
CA LEU A 353 31.64 -0.36 16.38
C LEU A 353 30.77 -0.87 17.55
N LEU A 354 30.56 -2.18 17.63
CA LEU A 354 29.75 -2.78 18.68
C LEU A 354 30.51 -2.73 20.04
N PRO A 355 29.78 -2.53 21.15
CA PRO A 355 30.36 -2.50 22.47
C PRO A 355 30.98 -3.85 22.83
N THR A 356 32.00 -3.83 23.68
CA THR A 356 32.57 -5.04 24.27
C THR A 356 31.63 -5.57 25.36
N LEU A 357 31.23 -6.83 25.27
CA LEU A 357 30.39 -7.45 26.29
C LEU A 357 31.19 -7.94 27.47
N SER A 358 30.72 -7.73 28.70
CA SER A 358 31.23 -8.35 29.92
C SER A 358 30.59 -9.72 30.15
N ALA A 359 31.26 -10.59 30.89
CA ALA A 359 30.79 -11.97 31.12
C ALA A 359 29.40 -12.08 31.80
N GLY A 360 28.90 -11.01 32.42
CA GLY A 360 27.53 -10.96 33.01
C GLY A 360 26.41 -10.50 32.06
N GLN A 361 26.74 -10.22 30.82
CA GLN A 361 25.78 -9.71 29.81
C GLN A 361 25.33 -10.78 28.79
N LEU A 362 25.69 -12.04 29.03
CA LEU A 362 25.22 -13.15 28.21
C LEU A 362 23.72 -13.39 28.46
N ALA A 363 22.97 -13.62 27.40
CA ALA A 363 21.53 -13.84 27.46
C ALA A 363 21.20 -15.33 27.25
N ASP A 364 20.33 -15.86 28.11
CA ASP A 364 19.79 -17.23 28.02
C ASP A 364 18.50 -17.32 27.18
N ALA A 365 18.04 -16.22 26.60
CA ALA A 365 16.76 -16.15 25.95
C ALA A 365 16.87 -15.94 24.42
N ASP A 366 15.84 -16.34 23.70
CA ASP A 366 15.64 -15.96 22.30
C ASP A 366 15.48 -14.44 22.24
N LEU A 367 16.52 -13.77 21.75
CA LEU A 367 16.52 -12.33 21.57
C LEU A 367 16.14 -11.98 20.13
N ALA A 368 15.27 -11.00 20.01
CA ALA A 368 14.97 -10.35 18.75
C ALA A 368 15.62 -8.98 18.66
N PHE A 369 15.82 -8.51 17.46
CA PHE A 369 16.29 -7.15 17.23
C PHE A 369 15.56 -6.50 16.06
N SER A 370 15.45 -5.19 16.13
CA SER A 370 15.08 -4.31 15.02
C SER A 370 16.02 -3.10 14.99
N ALA A 371 16.28 -2.56 13.82
CA ALA A 371 17.15 -1.41 13.67
C ALA A 371 16.75 -0.53 12.49
N ALA A 372 16.96 0.78 12.62
CA ALA A 372 16.79 1.76 11.57
C ALA A 372 18.00 2.70 11.52
N LEU A 373 18.49 2.98 10.32
CA LEU A 373 19.49 3.99 10.06
C LEU A 373 18.89 5.07 9.16
N LEU A 374 18.92 6.31 9.64
CA LEU A 374 18.32 7.46 8.99
C LEU A 374 19.38 8.55 8.78
N ASP A 375 19.43 9.15 7.58
CA ASP A 375 20.22 10.36 7.34
C ASP A 375 19.43 11.59 7.83
N PRO A 376 19.85 12.20 8.93
CA PRO A 376 19.11 13.33 9.49
C PRO A 376 19.09 14.57 8.58
N ALA A 377 20.07 14.71 7.66
CA ALA A 377 20.17 15.88 6.79
C ALA A 377 19.05 15.98 5.76
N ASN A 378 18.46 14.83 5.36
CA ASN A 378 17.43 14.79 4.33
C ASN A 378 16.22 13.90 4.71
N GLY A 379 16.27 13.22 5.86
CA GLY A 379 15.23 12.30 6.34
C GLY A 379 15.17 10.96 5.60
N GLN A 380 16.20 10.60 4.82
CA GLN A 380 16.24 9.34 4.07
C GLN A 380 16.54 8.15 4.98
N VAL A 381 15.78 7.06 4.81
CA VAL A 381 16.06 5.79 5.48
C VAL A 381 17.10 5.03 4.68
N LEU A 382 18.29 4.88 5.24
CA LEU A 382 19.43 4.24 4.59
C LEU A 382 19.45 2.73 4.80
N ALA A 383 18.96 2.25 5.96
CA ALA A 383 18.84 0.84 6.27
C ALA A 383 17.70 0.62 7.28
N LEU A 384 17.04 -0.54 7.17
CA LEU A 384 15.97 -0.93 8.08
C LEU A 384 15.93 -2.45 8.23
N LEU A 385 15.92 -2.91 9.48
CA LEU A 385 15.71 -4.31 9.85
C LEU A 385 14.48 -4.40 10.74
N GLY A 386 13.57 -5.30 10.41
CA GLY A 386 12.40 -5.60 11.22
C GLY A 386 12.73 -6.51 12.39
N ASP A 387 11.73 -6.78 13.22
CA ASP A 387 11.84 -7.72 14.33
C ASP A 387 11.97 -9.16 13.79
N THR A 388 13.05 -9.82 14.14
CA THR A 388 13.40 -11.17 13.63
C THR A 388 12.55 -12.30 14.22
N THR A 389 11.71 -12.03 15.23
CA THR A 389 10.80 -13.03 15.83
C THR A 389 9.40 -13.00 15.25
N LEU A 390 9.05 -11.99 14.45
CA LEU A 390 7.74 -11.81 13.87
C LEU A 390 7.73 -12.17 12.39
N ASP A 391 6.55 -12.47 11.87
CA ASP A 391 6.36 -12.65 10.43
C ASP A 391 6.87 -11.41 9.69
N GLU A 392 7.64 -11.64 8.63
CA GLU A 392 8.35 -10.59 7.86
C GLU A 392 7.45 -9.44 7.39
N GLU A 393 6.16 -9.70 7.17
CA GLU A 393 5.20 -8.69 6.72
C GLU A 393 4.83 -7.67 7.80
N GLN A 394 4.91 -8.01 9.09
CA GLN A 394 4.49 -7.13 10.19
C GLN A 394 5.64 -6.66 11.07
N SER A 395 6.83 -7.22 10.91
CA SER A 395 7.98 -6.98 11.79
C SER A 395 8.41 -5.51 11.91
N PHE A 396 8.16 -4.69 10.89
CA PHE A 396 8.52 -3.27 10.87
C PHE A 396 7.46 -2.36 11.51
N LEU A 397 6.22 -2.83 11.68
CA LEU A 397 5.12 -2.08 12.30
C LEU A 397 5.05 -2.27 13.81
N THR A 398 5.83 -3.21 14.34
CA THR A 398 5.81 -3.52 15.78
C THR A 398 6.36 -2.35 16.56
N GLY A 399 5.52 -1.79 17.42
CA GLY A 399 5.93 -0.76 18.35
C GLY A 399 6.45 -1.39 19.64
N HIS A 400 7.55 -0.85 20.14
CA HIS A 400 8.15 -1.21 21.41
C HIS A 400 7.93 -0.10 22.43
N GLN A 401 7.96 -0.44 23.71
CA GLN A 401 7.90 0.56 24.77
C GLN A 401 9.15 1.44 24.70
N PRO A 402 9.02 2.77 24.53
CA PRO A 402 10.16 3.65 24.37
C PRO A 402 10.98 3.81 25.65
N GLY A 403 10.34 3.72 26.82
CA GLY A 403 11.02 3.86 28.09
C GLY A 403 11.87 5.14 28.18
N SER A 404 13.10 4.98 28.60
CA SER A 404 14.06 6.07 28.80
C SER A 404 14.48 6.80 27.50
N LEU A 405 14.16 6.27 26.31
CA LEU A 405 14.30 7.04 25.07
C LEU A 405 13.49 8.35 25.05
N LEU A 406 12.49 8.49 25.95
CA LEU A 406 11.71 9.72 26.09
C LEU A 406 12.37 10.76 27.00
N THR A 407 13.39 10.41 27.77
CA THR A 407 14.02 11.33 28.75
C THR A 407 14.62 12.60 28.13
N PRO A 408 15.22 12.59 26.92
CA PRO A 408 15.65 13.83 26.26
C PRO A 408 14.51 14.78 25.95
N PHE A 409 13.32 14.28 25.63
CA PHE A 409 12.13 15.10 25.34
C PHE A 409 11.56 15.74 26.62
N VAL A 410 11.69 15.06 27.78
CA VAL A 410 11.45 15.69 29.09
C VAL A 410 12.43 16.84 29.29
N GLY A 411 13.71 16.63 28.99
CA GLY A 411 14.75 17.65 29.08
C GLY A 411 14.44 18.87 28.20
N VAL A 412 14.06 18.67 26.95
CA VAL A 412 13.64 19.74 26.03
C VAL A 412 12.45 20.52 26.60
N ALA A 413 11.41 19.80 27.07
CA ALA A 413 10.22 20.42 27.65
C ALA A 413 10.55 21.23 28.94
N ALA A 414 11.48 20.75 29.75
CA ALA A 414 11.97 21.43 30.95
C ALA A 414 12.77 22.72 30.59
N PHE A 415 13.72 22.62 29.66
CA PHE A 415 14.52 23.75 29.22
C PHE A 415 13.64 24.84 28.58
N ALA A 416 12.63 24.46 27.81
CA ALA A 416 11.66 25.39 27.25
C ALA A 416 10.83 26.14 28.33
N ARG A 417 10.72 25.57 29.55
CA ARG A 417 10.03 26.18 30.70
C ARG A 417 10.97 26.92 31.65
N GLY A 418 12.25 27.09 31.29
CA GLY A 418 13.21 27.87 32.06
C GLY A 418 14.05 27.04 33.05
N PHE A 419 13.96 25.75 33.08
CA PHE A 419 14.96 24.93 33.79
C PHE A 419 16.31 25.04 33.11
N ALA A 420 17.37 25.00 33.89
CA ALA A 420 18.74 24.99 33.39
C ALA A 420 19.38 23.61 33.57
N PRO A 421 20.43 23.27 32.82
CA PRO A 421 21.21 22.04 33.07
C PRO A 421 21.75 21.92 34.50
N ALA A 422 21.95 23.06 35.17
CA ALA A 422 22.40 23.17 36.55
C ALA A 422 21.26 23.08 37.59
N SER A 423 19.99 23.02 37.16
CA SER A 423 18.83 22.89 38.07
C SER A 423 18.96 21.64 38.92
N LEU A 424 18.68 21.80 40.22
CA LEU A 424 18.76 20.68 41.17
C LEU A 424 17.52 19.82 41.09
N MET A 425 17.70 18.52 40.97
CA MET A 425 16.67 17.48 40.98
C MET A 425 16.90 16.55 42.18
N TRP A 426 15.83 15.93 42.64
CA TRP A 426 15.89 14.98 43.75
C TRP A 426 15.73 13.56 43.22
N ASP A 427 16.79 12.76 43.35
CA ASP A 427 16.81 11.33 43.06
C ASP A 427 16.73 10.56 44.40
N ILE A 428 15.49 10.46 44.92
CA ILE A 428 15.18 9.87 46.21
C ILE A 428 14.00 8.91 46.09
N PRO A 429 13.84 7.93 46.98
CA PRO A 429 12.70 7.03 47.00
C PRO A 429 11.38 7.80 47.02
N PRO A 430 10.35 7.37 46.29
CA PRO A 430 8.99 7.93 46.37
C PRO A 430 8.43 7.82 47.79
N ALA A 431 7.56 8.76 48.19
CA ALA A 431 6.95 8.72 49.50
C ALA A 431 6.15 7.42 49.71
N GLY A 432 6.51 6.63 50.73
CA GLY A 432 5.88 5.35 51.05
C GLY A 432 6.53 4.13 50.39
N ALA A 433 7.56 4.29 49.59
CA ALA A 433 8.38 3.14 49.14
C ALA A 433 9.28 2.66 50.26
N ASP A 434 9.51 1.33 50.35
CA ASP A 434 10.52 0.76 51.19
C ASP A 434 11.90 1.23 50.74
N GLN A 435 12.73 1.67 51.66
CA GLN A 435 14.12 2.14 51.37
C GLN A 435 15.01 1.07 50.72
N GLU A 436 14.60 -0.19 50.81
CA GLU A 436 15.29 -1.35 50.22
C GLU A 436 14.81 -1.67 48.79
N SER A 437 13.74 -1.00 48.28
CA SER A 437 13.29 -1.18 46.89
C SER A 437 14.32 -0.60 45.94
N PRO A 438 14.75 -1.34 44.90
CA PRO A 438 15.69 -0.83 43.91
C PRO A 438 15.09 0.38 43.20
N ALA A 439 15.93 1.41 42.94
CA ALA A 439 15.54 2.54 42.15
C ALA A 439 15.26 2.12 40.67
N ALA A 440 14.38 2.84 39.98
CA ALA A 440 14.16 2.65 38.54
C ALA A 440 15.34 3.18 37.70
N ASN A 441 16.39 3.70 38.30
CA ASN A 441 17.61 4.14 37.61
C ASN A 441 18.39 2.91 37.06
N PRO A 442 19.16 3.08 35.98
CA PRO A 442 19.89 1.97 35.34
C PRO A 442 20.82 1.20 36.27
N ASP A 443 21.35 1.86 37.29
CA ASP A 443 22.25 1.25 38.30
C ASP A 443 21.51 0.73 39.57
N GLY A 444 20.17 0.90 39.60
CA GLY A 444 19.33 0.45 40.72
C GLY A 444 19.49 1.28 42.03
N ARG A 445 20.09 2.47 41.97
CA ARG A 445 20.42 3.30 43.13
C ARG A 445 19.78 4.67 43.12
N TYR A 446 19.63 5.28 44.29
CA TYR A 446 19.26 6.67 44.49
C TYR A 446 20.51 7.51 44.78
N HIS A 447 20.64 8.68 44.13
CA HIS A 447 21.84 9.53 44.23
C HIS A 447 21.63 10.80 45.05
N GLY A 448 20.41 11.01 45.58
CA GLY A 448 20.08 12.22 46.33
C GLY A 448 19.94 13.47 45.45
N PRO A 449 20.54 14.61 45.83
CA PRO A 449 20.49 15.83 45.01
C PRO A 449 21.43 15.74 43.79
N VAL A 450 20.86 15.72 42.60
CA VAL A 450 21.61 15.67 41.32
C VAL A 450 21.24 16.87 40.44
N ARG A 451 22.15 17.27 39.58
CA ARG A 451 21.83 18.33 38.56
C ARG A 451 21.06 17.70 37.41
N LEU A 452 20.16 18.47 36.78
CA LEU A 452 19.35 17.98 35.64
C LEU A 452 20.24 17.43 34.51
N ARG A 453 21.41 18.07 34.22
CA ARG A 453 22.35 17.54 33.22
C ARG A 453 22.88 16.14 33.59
N VAL A 454 23.17 15.89 34.89
CA VAL A 454 23.64 14.59 35.35
C VAL A 454 22.53 13.56 35.24
N ALA A 455 21.31 13.91 35.60
CA ALA A 455 20.17 13.03 35.48
C ALA A 455 19.90 12.63 34.01
N LEU A 456 19.97 13.58 33.07
CA LEU A 456 19.79 13.34 31.64
C LEU A 456 20.95 12.52 31.04
N ALA A 457 22.19 12.86 31.37
CA ALA A 457 23.38 12.19 30.80
C ALA A 457 23.55 10.75 31.29
N ASN A 458 23.10 10.44 32.51
CA ASN A 458 23.19 9.10 33.10
C ASN A 458 21.86 8.34 33.06
N ASP A 459 20.84 8.91 32.43
CA ASP A 459 19.49 8.34 32.32
C ASP A 459 18.88 7.99 33.70
N TYR A 460 19.06 8.87 34.71
CA TYR A 460 18.43 8.68 36.01
C TYR A 460 16.94 9.00 35.89
N VAL A 461 16.15 7.94 35.73
CA VAL A 461 14.72 8.04 35.40
C VAL A 461 13.91 8.64 36.55
N VAL A 462 14.26 8.33 37.82
CA VAL A 462 13.51 8.80 39.00
C VAL A 462 13.38 10.32 39.07
N PRO A 463 14.45 11.11 39.02
CA PRO A 463 14.33 12.59 39.03
C PRO A 463 13.63 13.12 37.78
N LEU A 464 13.66 12.41 36.64
CA LEU A 464 13.01 12.83 35.40
C LEU A 464 11.51 12.55 35.42
N ILE A 465 11.05 11.46 36.08
CA ILE A 465 9.61 11.22 36.37
C ILE A 465 9.07 12.37 37.25
N ASN A 466 9.75 12.69 38.34
CA ASN A 466 9.35 13.77 39.23
C ASN A 466 9.30 15.13 38.50
N LEU A 467 10.22 15.37 37.58
CA LEU A 467 10.22 16.56 36.74
C LEU A 467 9.06 16.54 35.75
N ALA A 468 8.78 15.39 35.13
CA ALA A 468 7.67 15.25 34.18
C ALA A 468 6.32 15.55 34.84
N ASP A 469 6.09 15.06 36.06
CA ASP A 469 4.90 15.38 36.86
C ASP A 469 4.81 16.89 37.18
N GLN A 470 5.93 17.49 37.55
CA GLN A 470 5.98 18.92 37.88
C GLN A 470 5.69 19.81 36.69
N ILE A 471 6.19 19.51 35.49
CA ILE A 471 6.02 20.32 34.29
C ILE A 471 4.77 19.95 33.48
N GLY A 472 4.15 18.81 33.78
CA GLY A 472 2.95 18.29 33.14
C GLY A 472 3.24 17.40 31.92
N VAL A 473 2.94 16.13 32.05
CA VAL A 473 3.23 15.06 31.07
C VAL A 473 2.63 15.33 29.70
N LEU A 474 1.40 15.87 29.62
CA LEU A 474 0.76 16.24 28.36
C LEU A 474 1.60 17.23 27.53
N GLY A 475 2.30 18.16 28.20
CA GLY A 475 3.16 19.12 27.52
C GLY A 475 4.44 18.47 26.95
N ILE A 476 4.98 17.47 27.64
CA ILE A 476 6.13 16.68 27.18
C ILE A 476 5.72 15.89 25.94
N TRP A 477 4.56 15.23 26.01
CA TRP A 477 3.99 14.45 24.93
C TRP A 477 3.85 15.25 23.64
N ARG A 478 3.19 16.41 23.70
CA ARG A 478 3.03 17.32 22.56
C ARG A 478 4.38 17.80 22.02
N THR A 479 5.37 17.99 22.89
CA THR A 479 6.74 18.33 22.48
C THR A 479 7.34 17.15 21.71
N ALA A 480 7.24 15.93 22.21
CA ALA A 480 7.76 14.74 21.55
C ALA A 480 7.10 14.50 20.17
N GLU A 481 5.77 14.63 20.09
CA GLU A 481 5.05 14.53 18.81
C GLU A 481 5.50 15.61 17.80
N SER A 482 5.65 16.85 18.25
CA SER A 482 6.12 17.95 17.39
C SER A 482 7.55 17.74 16.87
N LEU A 483 8.35 16.96 17.57
CA LEU A 483 9.72 16.59 17.20
C LEU A 483 9.78 15.31 16.34
N GLY A 484 8.64 14.69 15.97
CA GLY A 484 8.59 13.56 15.05
C GLY A 484 8.23 12.21 15.69
N LEU A 485 7.97 12.12 17.00
CA LEU A 485 7.53 10.88 17.66
C LEU A 485 6.03 10.68 17.48
N SER A 486 5.56 10.45 16.27
CA SER A 486 4.14 10.43 15.89
C SER A 486 3.37 9.19 16.37
N GLY A 487 4.01 8.16 16.92
CA GLY A 487 3.38 6.89 17.33
C GLY A 487 2.92 6.81 18.78
N LEU A 488 3.15 7.84 19.57
CA LEU A 488 2.92 7.80 21.02
C LEU A 488 1.43 7.92 21.45
N SER A 489 0.50 8.10 20.56
CA SER A 489 -0.82 8.72 20.76
C SER A 489 -1.91 7.89 21.46
N THR A 490 -1.66 6.67 21.95
CA THR A 490 -2.75 5.76 22.35
C THR A 490 -2.95 5.57 23.87
N ALA A 491 -2.02 6.01 24.70
CA ALA A 491 -2.14 5.90 26.15
C ALA A 491 -2.50 7.26 26.79
N ALA A 492 -3.27 7.24 27.88
CA ALA A 492 -3.41 8.43 28.72
C ALA A 492 -2.01 8.85 29.19
N PRO A 493 -1.59 10.08 28.95
CA PRO A 493 -0.24 10.51 29.31
C PRO A 493 -0.12 10.61 30.84
N ASP A 494 0.66 9.72 31.45
CA ASP A 494 1.05 9.76 32.85
C ASP A 494 2.58 9.66 32.99
N ALA A 495 3.10 9.75 34.20
CA ALA A 495 4.53 9.67 34.46
C ALA A 495 5.13 8.27 34.21
N ASP A 496 4.30 7.22 34.22
CA ASP A 496 4.74 5.86 33.91
C ASP A 496 5.16 5.68 32.45
N LEU A 497 4.91 6.70 31.61
CA LEU A 497 5.36 6.78 30.24
C LEU A 497 6.87 6.52 30.09
N LEU A 498 7.67 7.02 31.03
CA LEU A 498 9.13 6.90 31.00
C LEU A 498 9.61 5.49 31.41
N THR A 499 8.76 4.67 31.96
CA THR A 499 9.10 3.33 32.44
C THR A 499 8.39 2.21 31.72
N SER A 500 7.11 2.39 31.38
CA SER A 500 6.29 1.29 30.85
C SER A 500 5.22 1.75 29.84
N GLY A 501 5.13 3.06 29.54
CA GLY A 501 4.05 3.60 28.69
C GLY A 501 4.46 3.80 27.23
N GLY A 502 3.44 3.83 26.36
CA GLY A 502 3.60 4.16 24.94
C GLY A 502 4.06 3.02 24.05
N SER A 503 4.06 3.27 22.75
CA SER A 503 4.55 2.35 21.73
C SER A 503 5.17 3.15 20.58
N LEU A 504 6.41 2.86 20.23
CA LEU A 504 7.14 3.48 19.10
C LEU A 504 7.82 2.41 18.27
N THR A 505 7.79 2.58 16.97
CA THR A 505 8.68 1.83 16.09
C THR A 505 10.09 2.41 16.15
N VAL A 506 11.09 1.59 15.82
CA VAL A 506 12.49 2.03 15.78
C VAL A 506 12.67 3.21 14.80
N LEU A 507 11.94 3.18 13.68
CA LEU A 507 11.98 4.25 12.68
C LEU A 507 11.41 5.57 13.21
N GLN A 508 10.31 5.53 13.97
CA GLN A 508 9.75 6.72 14.62
C GLN A 508 10.69 7.31 15.66
N ALA A 509 11.34 6.44 16.45
CA ALA A 509 12.36 6.88 17.40
C ALA A 509 13.54 7.57 16.68
N ALA A 510 14.08 6.94 15.63
CA ALA A 510 15.17 7.52 14.83
C ALA A 510 14.79 8.87 14.24
N GLN A 511 13.56 9.03 13.74
CA GLN A 511 13.07 10.30 13.21
C GLN A 511 13.00 11.40 14.28
N GLY A 512 12.46 11.09 15.46
CA GLY A 512 12.40 12.07 16.57
C GLY A 512 13.79 12.57 16.96
N TYR A 513 14.75 11.65 17.09
CA TYR A 513 16.14 11.99 17.43
C TYR A 513 16.87 12.76 16.32
N SER A 514 16.47 12.60 15.05
CA SER A 514 17.07 13.33 13.93
C SER A 514 16.97 14.85 14.09
N SER A 515 15.93 15.33 14.77
CA SER A 515 15.76 16.75 15.06
C SER A 515 16.84 17.33 15.98
N PHE A 516 17.44 16.51 16.85
CA PHE A 516 18.57 16.95 17.68
C PHE A 516 19.85 17.03 16.85
N ALA A 517 20.10 16.05 15.97
CA ALA A 517 21.27 16.00 15.11
C ALA A 517 21.35 17.18 14.13
N THR A 518 20.19 17.71 13.73
CA THR A 518 20.08 18.83 12.77
C THR A 518 19.88 20.19 13.43
N LEU A 519 20.13 20.29 14.72
CA LEU A 519 19.95 21.53 15.49
C LEU A 519 18.53 22.09 15.42
N GLY A 520 17.54 21.20 15.48
CA GLY A 520 16.12 21.55 15.58
C GLY A 520 15.35 21.57 14.26
N LEU A 521 15.91 21.04 13.19
CA LEU A 521 15.21 20.82 11.93
C LEU A 521 14.73 19.37 11.86
N LEU A 522 13.48 19.17 11.49
CA LEU A 522 12.96 17.86 11.11
C LEU A 522 12.94 17.80 9.58
N ASN A 523 13.64 16.82 9.03
CA ASN A 523 13.71 16.60 7.59
C ASN A 523 12.94 15.34 7.20
N GLY A 524 12.29 15.38 6.04
CA GLY A 524 11.47 14.26 5.57
C GLY A 524 10.57 14.67 4.43
N ARG A 525 9.43 14.03 4.29
CA ARG A 525 8.41 14.31 3.28
C ARG A 525 7.01 14.23 3.86
N ARG A 526 6.09 15.06 3.36
CA ARG A 526 4.66 14.96 3.69
C ARG A 526 3.94 14.12 2.64
N ALA A 527 3.04 13.25 3.08
CA ALA A 527 2.14 12.55 2.19
C ALA A 527 1.03 13.50 1.70
N ALA A 528 0.53 14.40 2.58
CA ALA A 528 -0.40 15.48 2.25
C ALA A 528 -0.01 16.79 2.96
N VAL A 529 -0.56 17.91 2.51
CA VAL A 529 -0.17 19.27 2.96
C VAL A 529 -0.26 19.46 4.48
N ASP A 530 -1.26 18.85 5.11
CA ASP A 530 -1.53 19.00 6.55
C ASP A 530 -0.98 17.84 7.41
N GLU A 531 -0.26 16.89 6.80
CA GLU A 531 0.32 15.76 7.51
C GLU A 531 1.72 16.07 8.06
N PRO A 532 2.15 15.40 9.13
CA PRO A 532 3.51 15.53 9.66
C PRO A 532 4.54 15.01 8.65
N LEU A 533 5.76 15.52 8.74
CA LEU A 533 6.89 15.00 7.98
C LEU A 533 7.16 13.55 8.38
N GLN A 534 7.33 12.69 7.37
CA GLN A 534 7.67 11.28 7.52
C GLN A 534 9.05 11.01 6.91
N PRO A 535 9.74 9.95 7.31
CA PRO A 535 10.99 9.53 6.68
C PRO A 535 10.81 9.27 5.19
N VAL A 536 11.85 9.55 4.41
CA VAL A 536 11.86 9.34 2.96
C VAL A 536 12.30 7.92 2.66
N LEU A 537 11.41 7.15 2.01
CA LEU A 537 11.67 5.77 1.57
C LEU A 537 11.84 5.69 0.05
N ILE A 538 11.11 6.51 -0.70
CA ILE A 538 11.09 6.50 -2.17
C ILE A 538 11.71 7.80 -2.67
N LEU A 539 12.71 7.68 -3.55
CA LEU A 539 13.35 8.83 -4.18
C LEU A 539 12.74 9.17 -5.54
N LEU A 540 12.46 8.13 -6.34
CA LEU A 540 12.01 8.31 -7.73
C LEU A 540 11.13 7.14 -8.14
N VAL A 541 10.02 7.42 -8.83
CA VAL A 541 9.21 6.43 -9.52
C VAL A 541 9.09 6.81 -10.98
N GLN A 542 9.45 5.89 -11.85
CA GLN A 542 9.32 6.03 -13.29
C GLN A 542 8.46 4.92 -13.88
N ASP A 543 7.73 5.22 -14.94
CA ASP A 543 7.09 4.19 -15.75
C ASP A 543 8.10 3.55 -16.74
N SER A 544 7.69 2.48 -17.41
CA SER A 544 8.54 1.75 -18.38
C SER A 544 8.96 2.59 -19.59
N SER A 545 8.35 3.76 -19.83
CA SER A 545 8.78 4.71 -20.86
C SER A 545 9.86 5.68 -20.35
N GLY A 546 10.22 5.62 -19.07
CA GLY A 546 11.14 6.55 -18.42
C GLY A 546 10.49 7.86 -17.96
N ARG A 547 9.14 7.97 -18.05
CA ARG A 547 8.44 9.15 -17.56
C ARG A 547 8.41 9.14 -16.04
N VAL A 548 8.84 10.23 -15.43
CA VAL A 548 8.80 10.41 -13.98
C VAL A 548 7.36 10.58 -13.50
N LEU A 549 6.93 9.71 -12.60
CA LEU A 549 5.63 9.74 -11.93
C LEU A 549 5.72 10.38 -10.54
N LEU A 550 6.84 10.18 -9.87
CA LEU A 550 7.13 10.74 -8.55
C LEU A 550 8.62 11.09 -8.48
N ASP A 551 8.93 12.27 -7.98
CA ASP A 551 10.31 12.71 -7.66
C ASP A 551 10.32 13.28 -6.24
N GLN A 552 11.04 12.61 -5.35
CA GLN A 552 11.19 12.95 -3.94
C GLN A 552 12.67 13.03 -3.52
N GLN A 553 13.58 13.23 -4.46
CA GLN A 553 15.02 13.34 -4.18
C GLN A 553 15.36 14.53 -3.27
N VAL A 554 14.55 15.59 -3.33
CA VAL A 554 14.70 16.75 -2.45
C VAL A 554 13.65 16.65 -1.34
N GLY A 555 14.11 16.50 -0.12
CA GLY A 555 13.27 16.49 1.08
C GLY A 555 12.74 17.87 1.46
N GLU A 556 11.72 17.88 2.33
CA GLU A 556 11.24 19.08 3.01
C GLU A 556 11.93 19.23 4.36
N SER A 557 12.11 20.46 4.82
CA SER A 557 12.71 20.77 6.11
C SER A 557 11.78 21.66 6.92
N GLN A 558 11.52 21.32 8.18
CA GLN A 558 10.67 22.06 9.08
C GLN A 558 11.39 22.37 10.38
N PRO A 559 11.49 23.62 10.83
CA PRO A 559 11.98 23.96 12.15
C PRO A 559 10.95 23.50 13.20
N VAL A 560 11.35 22.56 14.08
CA VAL A 560 10.51 21.99 15.14
C VAL A 560 11.02 22.33 16.53
N LEU A 561 12.29 22.70 16.65
CA LEU A 561 12.94 23.11 17.90
C LEU A 561 13.85 24.32 17.63
N SER A 562 13.97 25.21 18.60
CA SER A 562 14.94 26.29 18.46
C SER A 562 16.39 25.75 18.54
N GLN A 563 17.27 26.30 17.71
CA GLN A 563 18.66 25.86 17.62
C GLN A 563 19.40 25.87 18.98
N PRO A 564 19.24 26.89 19.87
CA PRO A 564 19.86 26.82 21.20
C PRO A 564 19.38 25.68 22.08
N LEU A 565 18.08 25.31 22.00
CA LEU A 565 17.53 24.18 22.78
C LEU A 565 18.03 22.83 22.23
N ALA A 566 18.06 22.68 20.91
CA ALA A 566 18.63 21.47 20.28
C ALA A 566 20.11 21.30 20.63
N TYR A 567 20.90 22.39 20.55
CA TYR A 567 22.29 22.37 20.98
C TYR A 567 22.44 22.00 22.46
N LEU A 568 21.59 22.58 23.33
CA LEU A 568 21.67 22.37 24.77
C LEU A 568 21.42 20.92 25.15
N ILE A 569 20.40 20.30 24.57
CA ILE A 569 20.09 18.88 24.83
C ILE A 569 21.21 17.97 24.31
N THR A 570 21.69 18.20 23.09
CA THR A 570 22.80 17.43 22.50
C THR A 570 24.06 17.54 23.34
N HIS A 571 24.40 18.75 23.81
CA HIS A 571 25.56 19.01 24.67
C HIS A 571 25.44 18.32 26.03
N VAL A 572 24.22 18.23 26.58
CA VAL A 572 23.98 17.52 27.86
C VAL A 572 24.13 16.01 27.67
N LEU A 573 23.54 15.46 26.59
CA LEU A 573 23.61 14.02 26.32
C LEU A 573 25.00 13.52 25.92
N SER A 574 25.88 14.42 25.43
CA SER A 574 27.27 14.10 25.08
C SER A 574 28.27 14.37 26.21
N ASP A 575 27.82 14.62 27.43
CA ASP A 575 28.69 14.93 28.57
C ASP A 575 29.24 13.67 29.20
N GLU A 576 30.42 13.27 28.80
CA GLU A 576 31.14 12.11 29.35
C GLU A 576 31.60 12.33 30.81
N SER A 577 31.54 13.54 31.32
CA SER A 577 32.00 13.89 32.69
C SER A 577 30.84 13.99 33.70
N ALA A 578 29.61 13.82 33.25
CA ALA A 578 28.40 13.97 34.07
C ALA A 578 28.17 12.83 35.06
#